data_60fa3bdb8f2dfbebbd43363cbbd71e55
#
_entry.id   60fa3bdb8f2dfbebbd43363cbbd71e55
#
_cell.length_a   1.000
_cell.length_b   1.000
_cell.length_c   1.000
_cell.angle_alpha   90.00
_cell.angle_beta   90.00
_cell.angle_gamma   90.00
#
_symmetry.space_group_name_H-M   'P 1'
#
loop_
_entity.id
_entity.type
_entity.pdbx_description
1 polymer ?
#
loop_
_entity_poly.entity_id
_entity_poly.type
_entity_poly.pdbx_seq_one_letter_code
_entity_poly.pdbx_strand_id
1 'polypeptide(L)'
;MIFKSSRRQLLALLLAAFAPLSFAQGNELSLLNVSYDPTRELYQAFNPEFSRYWKEKTGQSVTVRQSHGGSGKQARSVIDGLDADVVTLALAYDIDAIAEKSGKLPGDWQKRLPHNASPYASTIVFLVRKGNPKGIKDWDDLVKPGVQVITPNPKTSGGARWNYLAAWGYALKKGGSEAAARDYVSRLLKNVPVLDPAARGATNTFVQRGLGDVLLAWENEAFLSINELGPDKFEIVVPSVSILAEPPVAVVDAVARKRGTETVARAYLEYLYSPLGQKLAARHYYRPIKPELADALDVARFPKVNFIRIDDLGGWQAAQKKHFSDGGSFDQIYGR
;
A
#
# COMPACT_ATOMS: atom_id res chain seq x y z
N MET A 1 7.83 69.60 -63.96
CA MET A 1 6.81 68.60 -63.62
C MET A 1 7.47 67.58 -62.62
N ILE A 2 7.07 67.64 -61.37
CA ILE A 2 7.72 66.94 -60.28
C ILE A 2 6.88 65.69 -59.94
N PHE A 3 7.40 64.53 -60.13
CA PHE A 3 6.75 63.29 -59.69
C PHE A 3 7.12 62.99 -58.24
N LYS A 4 6.14 63.14 -57.33
CA LYS A 4 6.23 62.60 -55.96
C LYS A 4 5.82 61.14 -56.00
N SER A 5 6.76 60.19 -55.88
CA SER A 5 6.45 58.80 -55.66
C SER A 5 6.37 58.54 -54.16
N SER A 6 5.31 57.90 -53.76
CA SER A 6 4.85 57.75 -52.38
C SER A 6 5.64 56.74 -51.59
N ARG A 7 6.16 57.17 -50.42
CA ARG A 7 6.80 56.37 -49.34
C ARG A 7 5.81 55.43 -48.61
N ARG A 8 4.65 55.14 -49.15
CA ARG A 8 3.58 54.37 -48.47
C ARG A 8 3.53 52.86 -48.80
N GLN A 9 4.34 52.40 -49.72
CA GLN A 9 4.28 50.99 -50.13
C GLN A 9 5.41 50.09 -49.60
N LEU A 10 6.34 50.59 -48.80
CA LEU A 10 7.45 49.81 -48.21
C LEU A 10 7.24 49.41 -46.74
N LEU A 11 6.12 49.77 -46.12
CA LEU A 11 5.82 49.41 -44.72
C LEU A 11 4.84 48.22 -44.59
N ALA A 12 4.35 47.64 -45.68
CA ALA A 12 3.35 46.59 -45.64
C ALA A 12 3.94 45.16 -45.74
N LEU A 13 5.26 44.99 -45.89
CA LEU A 13 5.91 43.69 -46.14
C LEU A 13 6.76 43.19 -44.97
N LEU A 14 6.77 43.88 -43.81
CA LEU A 14 7.55 43.47 -42.62
C LEU A 14 6.70 42.99 -41.43
N LEU A 15 5.39 42.82 -41.60
CA LEU A 15 4.47 42.39 -40.54
C LEU A 15 3.99 40.92 -40.63
N ALA A 16 4.54 40.12 -41.56
CA ALA A 16 4.07 38.76 -41.84
C ALA A 16 4.98 37.64 -41.27
N ALA A 17 5.95 37.93 -40.39
CA ALA A 17 6.91 36.93 -39.91
C ALA A 17 6.98 36.78 -38.37
N PHE A 18 6.01 37.26 -37.61
CA PHE A 18 5.82 36.89 -36.22
C PHE A 18 4.53 36.05 -36.09
N ALA A 19 4.56 34.85 -36.65
CA ALA A 19 3.68 33.80 -36.13
C ALA A 19 4.18 33.52 -34.68
N PRO A 20 3.35 33.70 -33.64
CA PRO A 20 3.73 33.23 -32.33
C PRO A 20 3.94 31.71 -32.48
N LEU A 21 5.16 31.23 -32.26
CA LEU A 21 5.39 29.86 -31.90
C LEU A 21 4.59 29.64 -30.60
N SER A 22 3.32 29.24 -30.74
CA SER A 22 2.58 28.66 -29.67
C SER A 22 3.35 27.43 -29.27
N PHE A 23 4.29 27.59 -28.34
CA PHE A 23 4.72 26.48 -27.52
C PHE A 23 3.41 25.93 -26.94
N ALA A 24 2.95 24.82 -27.47
CA ALA A 24 1.93 24.02 -26.83
C ALA A 24 2.51 23.73 -25.45
N GLN A 25 2.08 24.51 -24.47
CA GLN A 25 2.32 24.25 -23.06
C GLN A 25 1.59 22.94 -22.83
N GLY A 26 2.31 21.84 -23.03
CA GLY A 26 1.77 20.50 -22.83
C GLY A 26 1.20 20.50 -21.41
N ASN A 27 -0.13 20.38 -21.30
CA ASN A 27 -0.79 20.36 -20.01
C ASN A 27 -0.11 19.30 -19.17
N GLU A 28 0.62 19.75 -18.15
CA GLU A 28 1.23 18.84 -17.19
C GLU A 28 0.11 18.09 -16.48
N LEU A 29 0.09 16.79 -16.63
CA LEU A 29 -0.87 15.95 -15.94
C LEU A 29 -0.47 15.79 -14.47
N SER A 30 -1.47 15.73 -13.61
CA SER A 30 -1.27 15.41 -12.19
C SER A 30 -2.13 14.22 -11.82
N LEU A 31 -1.49 13.14 -11.34
CA LEU A 31 -2.14 11.99 -10.72
C LEU A 31 -2.14 12.14 -9.20
N LEU A 32 -3.23 11.74 -8.55
CA LEU A 32 -3.26 11.49 -7.12
C LEU A 32 -3.36 9.98 -6.86
N ASN A 33 -2.31 9.41 -6.28
CA ASN A 33 -2.33 8.04 -5.73
C ASN A 33 -2.66 8.09 -4.24
N VAL A 34 -3.76 7.49 -3.85
CA VAL A 34 -4.18 7.32 -2.46
C VAL A 34 -3.77 5.93 -2.00
N SER A 35 -2.80 5.87 -1.08
CA SER A 35 -2.10 4.65 -0.68
C SER A 35 -2.14 4.41 0.83
N TYR A 36 -1.72 3.23 1.27
CA TYR A 36 -1.52 2.92 2.68
C TYR A 36 -0.06 3.13 3.11
N ASP A 37 0.15 3.30 4.42
CA ASP A 37 1.43 3.77 4.97
C ASP A 37 2.68 2.99 4.56
N PRO A 38 2.71 1.65 4.60
CA PRO A 38 3.93 0.89 4.30
C PRO A 38 4.53 1.08 2.91
N THR A 39 3.79 1.64 1.95
CA THR A 39 4.25 1.85 0.57
C THR A 39 4.99 3.16 0.32
N ARG A 40 5.20 4.00 1.35
CA ARG A 40 5.82 5.35 1.19
C ARG A 40 7.10 5.31 0.39
N GLU A 41 8.05 4.54 0.84
CA GLU A 41 9.40 4.49 0.29
C GLU A 41 9.38 3.90 -1.13
N LEU A 42 8.55 2.87 -1.36
CA LEU A 42 8.34 2.30 -2.69
C LEU A 42 7.85 3.37 -3.68
N TYR A 43 6.79 4.10 -3.33
CA TYR A 43 6.25 5.11 -4.27
C TYR A 43 7.10 6.36 -4.39
N GLN A 44 7.88 6.72 -3.38
CA GLN A 44 8.90 7.76 -3.50
C GLN A 44 9.95 7.42 -4.57
N ALA A 45 10.34 6.16 -4.67
CA ALA A 45 11.26 5.69 -5.69
C ALA A 45 10.57 5.45 -7.05
N PHE A 46 9.34 4.92 -7.04
CA PHE A 46 8.62 4.54 -8.25
C PHE A 46 8.10 5.74 -9.06
N ASN A 47 7.58 6.77 -8.41
CA ASN A 47 6.92 7.88 -9.09
C ASN A 47 7.82 8.67 -10.06
N PRO A 48 9.07 9.03 -9.69
CA PRO A 48 9.98 9.71 -10.63
C PRO A 48 10.30 8.84 -11.85
N GLU A 49 10.45 7.53 -11.65
CA GLU A 49 10.74 6.57 -12.72
C GLU A 49 9.56 6.44 -13.68
N PHE A 50 8.34 6.37 -13.15
CA PHE A 50 7.15 6.38 -13.98
C PHE A 50 7.00 7.68 -14.74
N SER A 51 7.22 8.84 -14.11
CA SER A 51 7.12 10.15 -14.77
C SER A 51 8.10 10.28 -15.92
N ARG A 52 9.34 9.78 -15.75
CA ARG A 52 10.34 9.72 -16.82
C ARG A 52 9.89 8.82 -17.96
N TYR A 53 9.50 7.59 -17.65
CA TYR A 53 8.99 6.62 -18.62
C TYR A 53 7.82 7.18 -19.43
N TRP A 54 6.86 7.82 -18.76
CA TRP A 54 5.70 8.40 -19.42
C TRP A 54 6.07 9.51 -20.38
N LYS A 55 6.97 10.39 -19.96
CA LYS A 55 7.48 11.47 -20.80
C LYS A 55 8.24 10.97 -22.02
N GLU A 56 9.12 9.99 -21.85
CA GLU A 56 9.86 9.36 -22.95
C GLU A 56 8.91 8.69 -23.95
N LYS A 57 7.89 8.01 -23.47
CA LYS A 57 6.94 7.27 -24.29
C LYS A 57 5.93 8.17 -25.03
N THR A 58 5.51 9.26 -24.42
CA THR A 58 4.36 10.06 -24.92
C THR A 58 4.68 11.53 -25.21
N GLY A 59 5.83 12.03 -24.76
CA GLY A 59 6.16 13.45 -24.75
C GLY A 59 5.45 14.26 -23.65
N GLN A 60 4.50 13.67 -22.92
CA GLN A 60 3.69 14.34 -21.91
C GLN A 60 4.30 14.24 -20.52
N SER A 61 4.38 15.37 -19.82
CA SER A 61 4.83 15.38 -18.40
C SER A 61 3.69 14.99 -17.47
N VAL A 62 4.01 14.22 -16.42
CA VAL A 62 3.08 13.87 -15.35
C VAL A 62 3.76 14.00 -14.00
N THR A 63 3.06 14.63 -13.04
CA THR A 63 3.44 14.68 -11.64
C THR A 63 2.52 13.75 -10.84
N VAL A 64 3.11 12.82 -10.07
CA VAL A 64 2.34 11.90 -9.21
C VAL A 64 2.40 12.38 -7.77
N ARG A 65 1.24 12.80 -7.26
CA ARG A 65 1.05 13.16 -5.85
C ARG A 65 0.63 11.95 -5.04
N GLN A 66 1.02 11.92 -3.77
CA GLN A 66 0.77 10.80 -2.86
C GLN A 66 -0.02 11.25 -1.64
N SER A 67 -0.99 10.41 -1.23
CA SER A 67 -1.61 10.45 0.08
C SER A 67 -1.37 9.11 0.78
N HIS A 68 -0.81 9.12 1.99
CA HIS A 68 -0.53 7.93 2.77
C HIS A 68 -1.24 7.97 4.12
N GLY A 69 -1.73 6.81 4.56
CA GLY A 69 -2.41 6.67 5.85
C GLY A 69 -2.90 5.23 6.09
N GLY A 70 -3.71 5.03 7.09
CA GLY A 70 -4.38 3.74 7.28
C GLY A 70 -5.31 3.42 6.10
N SER A 71 -5.23 2.21 5.54
CA SER A 71 -5.91 1.82 4.30
C SER A 71 -7.43 2.04 4.37
N GLY A 72 -8.10 1.61 5.45
CA GLY A 72 -9.54 1.83 5.62
C GLY A 72 -9.91 3.33 5.76
N LYS A 73 -9.03 4.15 6.37
CA LYS A 73 -9.19 5.61 6.42
C LYS A 73 -9.06 6.23 5.03
N GLN A 74 -8.06 5.78 4.25
CA GLN A 74 -7.85 6.23 2.88
C GLN A 74 -9.03 5.88 1.97
N ALA A 75 -9.54 4.65 2.06
CA ALA A 75 -10.75 4.24 1.32
C ALA A 75 -11.94 5.14 1.65
N ARG A 76 -12.16 5.43 2.94
CA ARG A 76 -13.24 6.34 3.38
C ARG A 76 -13.07 7.74 2.80
N SER A 77 -11.85 8.29 2.81
CA SER A 77 -11.59 9.61 2.21
C SER A 77 -11.99 9.66 0.73
N VAL A 78 -11.72 8.59 -0.03
CA VAL A 78 -12.13 8.50 -1.46
C VAL A 78 -13.65 8.39 -1.59
N ILE A 79 -14.31 7.61 -0.73
CA ILE A 79 -15.78 7.51 -0.68
C ILE A 79 -16.39 8.90 -0.42
N ASP A 80 -15.84 9.63 0.56
CA ASP A 80 -16.31 10.92 1.03
C ASP A 80 -15.96 12.09 0.09
N GLY A 81 -15.27 11.84 -1.02
CA GLY A 81 -15.09 12.83 -2.07
C GLY A 81 -13.65 13.20 -2.43
N LEU A 82 -12.62 12.57 -1.84
CA LEU A 82 -11.24 12.79 -2.28
C LEU A 82 -11.08 12.30 -3.72
N ASP A 83 -10.72 13.21 -4.62
CA ASP A 83 -10.53 12.96 -6.05
C ASP A 83 -9.20 12.22 -6.33
N ALA A 84 -9.14 10.93 -5.96
CA ALA A 84 -8.03 10.05 -6.27
C ALA A 84 -8.12 9.52 -7.70
N ASP A 85 -7.04 9.57 -8.47
CA ASP A 85 -6.97 8.95 -9.80
C ASP A 85 -6.75 7.44 -9.70
N VAL A 86 -5.92 7.03 -8.75
CA VAL A 86 -5.66 5.63 -8.43
C VAL A 86 -5.64 5.40 -6.91
N VAL A 87 -5.98 4.19 -6.52
CA VAL A 87 -5.85 3.70 -5.15
C VAL A 87 -4.91 2.50 -5.13
N THR A 88 -4.03 2.46 -4.13
CA THR A 88 -3.07 1.37 -3.90
C THR A 88 -3.14 1.01 -2.42
N LEU A 89 -4.13 0.19 -2.07
CA LEU A 89 -4.54 -0.05 -0.69
C LEU A 89 -4.03 -1.40 -0.15
N ALA A 90 -4.18 -1.60 1.16
CA ALA A 90 -3.62 -2.78 1.82
C ALA A 90 -4.39 -4.08 1.52
N LEU A 91 -5.67 -3.99 1.15
CA LEU A 91 -6.54 -5.17 0.98
C LEU A 91 -7.73 -4.88 0.07
N ALA A 92 -8.22 -5.93 -0.58
CA ALA A 92 -9.26 -5.80 -1.61
C ALA A 92 -10.57 -5.23 -1.08
N TYR A 93 -10.99 -5.57 0.13
CA TYR A 93 -12.23 -5.04 0.71
C TYR A 93 -12.26 -3.52 0.77
N ASP A 94 -11.12 -2.86 1.00
CA ASP A 94 -11.10 -1.39 1.05
C ASP A 94 -11.39 -0.78 -0.34
N ILE A 95 -10.99 -1.43 -1.42
CA ILE A 95 -11.33 -1.01 -2.80
C ILE A 95 -12.77 -1.42 -3.15
N ASP A 96 -13.21 -2.62 -2.73
CA ASP A 96 -14.61 -3.05 -2.87
C ASP A 96 -15.56 -2.05 -2.21
N ALA A 97 -15.21 -1.56 -1.01
CA ALA A 97 -16.00 -0.55 -0.31
C ALA A 97 -16.09 0.78 -1.09
N ILE A 98 -15.02 1.19 -1.79
CA ILE A 98 -15.08 2.35 -2.67
C ILE A 98 -16.04 2.08 -3.83
N ALA A 99 -15.92 0.91 -4.49
CA ALA A 99 -16.79 0.53 -5.59
C ALA A 99 -18.28 0.50 -5.17
N GLU A 100 -18.57 -0.21 -4.09
CA GLU A 100 -19.95 -0.42 -3.60
C GLU A 100 -20.61 0.86 -3.09
N LYS A 101 -19.87 1.68 -2.32
CA LYS A 101 -20.45 2.84 -1.62
C LYS A 101 -20.44 4.12 -2.45
N SER A 102 -19.54 4.24 -3.42
CA SER A 102 -19.43 5.47 -4.21
C SER A 102 -19.71 5.29 -5.70
N GLY A 103 -19.69 4.06 -6.22
CA GLY A 103 -19.83 3.79 -7.65
C GLY A 103 -18.71 4.36 -8.52
N LYS A 104 -17.59 4.82 -7.93
CA LYS A 104 -16.51 5.49 -8.65
C LYS A 104 -15.63 4.56 -9.50
N LEU A 105 -15.69 3.27 -9.23
CA LEU A 105 -15.05 2.21 -10.03
C LEU A 105 -15.97 0.98 -10.06
N PRO A 106 -15.85 0.09 -11.07
CA PRO A 106 -16.72 -1.08 -11.20
C PRO A 106 -16.32 -2.19 -10.20
N GLY A 107 -17.27 -3.07 -9.87
CA GLY A 107 -17.06 -4.17 -8.92
C GLY A 107 -16.11 -5.26 -9.42
N ASP A 108 -15.83 -5.33 -10.72
CA ASP A 108 -14.90 -6.31 -11.31
C ASP A 108 -13.46 -5.78 -11.48
N TRP A 109 -13.12 -4.71 -10.77
CA TRP A 109 -11.84 -4.00 -10.84
C TRP A 109 -10.61 -4.93 -10.71
N GLN A 110 -10.69 -5.99 -9.90
CA GLN A 110 -9.59 -6.95 -9.71
C GLN A 110 -9.21 -7.72 -10.98
N LYS A 111 -10.15 -7.89 -11.94
CA LYS A 111 -9.92 -8.61 -13.19
C LYS A 111 -9.13 -7.80 -14.22
N ARG A 112 -8.92 -6.50 -13.97
CA ARG A 112 -8.32 -5.57 -14.93
C ARG A 112 -6.79 -5.61 -14.98
N LEU A 113 -6.16 -6.16 -13.94
CA LEU A 113 -4.71 -6.29 -13.84
C LEU A 113 -4.36 -7.72 -13.38
N PRO A 114 -3.13 -8.20 -13.69
CA PRO A 114 -2.69 -9.53 -13.30
C PRO A 114 -2.72 -9.74 -11.77
N HIS A 115 -2.78 -11.02 -11.35
CA HIS A 115 -2.71 -11.43 -9.93
C HIS A 115 -3.75 -10.72 -9.05
N ASN A 116 -5.02 -10.68 -9.52
CA ASN A 116 -6.10 -9.98 -8.81
C ASN A 116 -5.76 -8.52 -8.50
N ALA A 117 -5.10 -7.85 -9.45
CA ALA A 117 -4.62 -6.48 -9.34
C ALA A 117 -3.62 -6.24 -8.19
N SER A 118 -2.84 -7.25 -7.79
CA SER A 118 -1.81 -7.15 -6.75
C SER A 118 -0.41 -7.25 -7.38
N PRO A 119 0.31 -6.13 -7.57
CA PRO A 119 1.60 -6.11 -8.27
C PRO A 119 2.78 -6.62 -7.43
N TYR A 120 2.61 -6.78 -6.15
CA TYR A 120 3.58 -7.29 -5.17
C TYR A 120 2.84 -7.90 -3.97
N ALA A 121 3.58 -8.62 -3.14
CA ALA A 121 3.05 -9.21 -1.92
C ALA A 121 3.93 -8.88 -0.71
N SER A 122 3.44 -9.18 0.47
CA SER A 122 4.16 -9.13 1.75
C SER A 122 3.62 -10.20 2.69
N THR A 123 4.11 -10.22 3.91
CA THR A 123 3.60 -11.10 4.96
C THR A 123 3.77 -10.44 6.33
N ILE A 124 3.25 -11.08 7.37
CA ILE A 124 3.41 -10.62 8.75
C ILE A 124 4.58 -11.37 9.38
N VAL A 125 5.48 -10.61 9.96
CA VAL A 125 6.61 -11.08 10.75
C VAL A 125 6.60 -10.41 12.13
N PHE A 126 7.45 -10.86 13.04
CA PHE A 126 7.64 -10.23 14.33
C PHE A 126 8.94 -9.43 14.32
N LEU A 127 8.86 -8.15 14.63
CA LEU A 127 10.04 -7.34 14.91
C LEU A 127 10.24 -7.30 16.42
N VAL A 128 11.40 -7.76 16.87
CA VAL A 128 11.75 -7.84 18.29
C VAL A 128 12.97 -6.99 18.60
N ARG A 129 13.19 -6.69 19.88
CA ARG A 129 14.40 -5.98 20.33
C ARG A 129 15.64 -6.83 20.07
N LYS A 130 16.79 -6.20 19.84
CA LYS A 130 18.09 -6.87 19.65
C LYS A 130 18.35 -7.89 20.76
N GLY A 131 18.79 -9.07 20.38
CA GLY A 131 19.03 -10.19 21.30
C GLY A 131 17.75 -10.87 21.81
N ASN A 132 16.58 -10.46 21.31
CA ASN A 132 15.28 -11.07 21.62
C ASN A 132 15.07 -11.38 23.12
N PRO A 133 15.09 -10.38 24.01
CA PRO A 133 15.14 -10.60 25.47
C PRO A 133 13.90 -11.34 26.04
N LYS A 134 12.78 -11.35 25.30
CA LYS A 134 11.57 -12.11 25.68
C LYS A 134 11.54 -13.52 25.09
N GLY A 135 12.53 -13.93 24.30
CA GLY A 135 12.61 -15.23 23.67
C GLY A 135 11.43 -15.54 22.74
N ILE A 136 10.95 -14.54 22.00
CA ILE A 136 9.83 -14.68 21.05
C ILE A 136 10.30 -15.51 19.87
N LYS A 137 9.64 -16.64 19.62
CA LYS A 137 9.96 -17.56 18.50
C LYS A 137 8.78 -17.77 17.58
N ASP A 138 7.56 -17.77 18.14
CA ASP A 138 6.33 -18.01 17.37
C ASP A 138 5.12 -17.34 18.05
N TRP A 139 3.97 -17.45 17.44
CA TRP A 139 2.70 -16.89 17.90
C TRP A 139 2.35 -17.19 19.35
N ASP A 140 2.65 -18.41 19.85
CA ASP A 140 2.36 -18.76 21.24
C ASP A 140 3.08 -17.90 22.27
N ASP A 141 4.24 -17.36 21.90
CA ASP A 141 5.01 -16.51 22.79
C ASP A 141 4.35 -15.14 23.00
N LEU A 142 3.52 -14.70 22.03
CA LEU A 142 2.84 -13.40 22.07
C LEU A 142 1.73 -13.32 23.13
N VAL A 143 1.24 -14.46 23.60
CA VAL A 143 0.18 -14.53 24.62
C VAL A 143 0.71 -14.88 26.01
N LYS A 144 2.03 -14.92 26.18
CA LYS A 144 2.69 -15.14 27.48
C LYS A 144 2.50 -13.91 28.39
N PRO A 145 2.36 -14.12 29.70
CA PRO A 145 2.34 -13.01 30.65
C PRO A 145 3.59 -12.13 30.57
N GLY A 146 3.42 -10.82 30.59
CA GLY A 146 4.51 -9.85 30.58
C GLY A 146 5.14 -9.61 29.20
N VAL A 147 4.57 -10.15 28.13
CA VAL A 147 4.91 -9.77 26.74
C VAL A 147 3.98 -8.66 26.29
N GLN A 148 4.54 -7.56 25.81
CA GLN A 148 3.79 -6.45 25.23
C GLN A 148 3.86 -6.46 23.70
N VAL A 149 2.71 -6.57 23.05
CA VAL A 149 2.59 -6.64 21.60
C VAL A 149 2.12 -5.30 21.04
N ILE A 150 2.83 -4.78 20.05
CA ILE A 150 2.42 -3.59 19.32
C ILE A 150 1.81 -4.00 17.99
N THR A 151 0.63 -3.47 17.69
CA THR A 151 -0.08 -3.65 16.41
C THR A 151 -1.01 -2.45 16.19
N PRO A 152 -1.29 -2.04 14.95
CA PRO A 152 -2.24 -0.96 14.73
C PRO A 152 -3.70 -1.42 14.87
N ASN A 153 -4.63 -0.46 14.81
CA ASN A 153 -6.07 -0.70 14.97
C ASN A 153 -6.70 -1.24 13.67
N PRO A 154 -7.33 -2.42 13.67
CA PRO A 154 -7.95 -2.99 12.46
C PRO A 154 -9.21 -2.24 11.98
N LYS A 155 -9.79 -1.34 12.79
CA LYS A 155 -10.89 -0.47 12.33
C LYS A 155 -10.43 0.61 11.36
N THR A 156 -9.14 0.98 11.37
CA THR A 156 -8.58 2.07 10.56
C THR A 156 -7.43 1.63 9.66
N SER A 157 -6.68 0.61 10.06
CA SER A 157 -5.49 0.10 9.38
C SER A 157 -5.77 -1.23 8.68
N GLY A 158 -5.62 -1.27 7.36
CA GLY A 158 -5.66 -2.54 6.62
C GLY A 158 -4.51 -3.47 6.99
N GLY A 159 -3.33 -2.91 7.31
CA GLY A 159 -2.21 -3.70 7.83
C GLY A 159 -2.56 -4.45 9.12
N ALA A 160 -3.30 -3.81 10.01
CA ALA A 160 -3.78 -4.44 11.24
C ALA A 160 -4.77 -5.58 11.00
N ARG A 161 -5.60 -5.48 9.95
CA ARG A 161 -6.51 -6.57 9.57
C ARG A 161 -5.72 -7.81 9.15
N TRP A 162 -4.64 -7.64 8.38
CA TRP A 162 -3.75 -8.72 8.04
C TRP A 162 -3.04 -9.31 9.27
N ASN A 163 -2.59 -8.47 10.23
CA ASN A 163 -1.99 -8.94 11.50
C ASN A 163 -2.98 -9.80 12.30
N TYR A 164 -4.22 -9.31 12.44
CA TYR A 164 -5.29 -10.02 13.13
C TYR A 164 -5.63 -11.35 12.46
N LEU A 165 -5.75 -11.36 11.12
CA LEU A 165 -6.07 -12.57 10.37
C LEU A 165 -4.93 -13.57 10.35
N ALA A 166 -3.67 -13.13 10.37
CA ALA A 166 -2.52 -14.02 10.55
C ALA A 166 -2.57 -14.75 11.91
N ALA A 167 -2.85 -14.00 12.98
CA ALA A 167 -3.02 -14.53 14.33
C ALA A 167 -4.22 -15.50 14.42
N TRP A 168 -5.35 -15.12 13.84
CA TRP A 168 -6.55 -15.95 13.81
C TRP A 168 -6.31 -17.25 13.03
N GLY A 169 -5.73 -17.15 11.85
CA GLY A 169 -5.47 -18.30 10.99
C GLY A 169 -4.45 -19.27 11.59
N TYR A 170 -3.41 -18.76 12.26
CA TYR A 170 -2.50 -19.60 13.04
C TYR A 170 -3.25 -20.38 14.11
N ALA A 171 -4.04 -19.70 14.93
CA ALA A 171 -4.77 -20.33 16.03
C ALA A 171 -5.84 -21.31 15.55
N LEU A 172 -6.52 -20.99 14.44
CA LEU A 172 -7.46 -21.89 13.79
C LEU A 172 -6.79 -23.17 13.31
N LYS A 173 -5.64 -23.04 12.65
CA LYS A 173 -4.85 -24.18 12.15
C LYS A 173 -4.33 -25.06 13.30
N LYS A 174 -3.91 -24.46 14.41
CA LYS A 174 -3.37 -25.17 15.58
C LYS A 174 -4.46 -25.77 16.45
N GLY A 175 -5.51 -25.01 16.75
CA GLY A 175 -6.58 -25.38 17.69
C GLY A 175 -7.78 -26.06 17.06
N GLY A 176 -7.88 -26.09 15.71
CA GLY A 176 -8.90 -26.77 14.94
C GLY A 176 -10.33 -26.19 15.07
N SER A 177 -10.52 -25.03 15.72
CA SER A 177 -11.84 -24.46 15.92
C SER A 177 -11.83 -22.93 15.99
N GLU A 178 -12.95 -22.33 15.59
CA GLU A 178 -13.20 -20.89 15.72
C GLU A 178 -13.17 -20.40 17.17
N ALA A 179 -13.61 -21.23 18.12
CA ALA A 179 -13.56 -20.92 19.54
C ALA A 179 -12.12 -20.80 20.03
N ALA A 180 -11.25 -21.71 19.62
CA ALA A 180 -9.82 -21.68 19.94
C ALA A 180 -9.13 -20.45 19.33
N ALA A 181 -9.46 -20.11 18.08
CA ALA A 181 -8.93 -18.91 17.42
C ALA A 181 -9.37 -17.63 18.15
N ARG A 182 -10.64 -17.54 18.54
CA ARG A 182 -11.17 -16.43 19.30
C ARG A 182 -10.49 -16.28 20.68
N ASP A 183 -10.32 -17.36 21.41
CA ASP A 183 -9.62 -17.35 22.69
C ASP A 183 -8.17 -16.87 22.54
N TYR A 184 -7.46 -17.42 21.57
CA TYR A 184 -6.08 -17.02 21.28
C TYR A 184 -5.98 -15.51 20.97
N VAL A 185 -6.79 -15.00 20.04
CA VAL A 185 -6.77 -13.56 19.68
C VAL A 185 -7.20 -12.69 20.85
N SER A 186 -8.14 -13.15 21.70
CA SER A 186 -8.50 -12.44 22.92
C SER A 186 -7.32 -12.30 23.89
N ARG A 187 -6.53 -13.38 24.09
CA ARG A 187 -5.32 -13.31 24.90
C ARG A 187 -4.23 -12.43 24.27
N LEU A 188 -4.07 -12.50 22.95
CA LEU A 188 -3.13 -11.62 22.22
C LEU A 188 -3.47 -10.15 22.42
N LEU A 189 -4.74 -9.77 22.24
CA LEU A 189 -5.18 -8.37 22.36
C LEU A 189 -5.10 -7.83 23.80
N LYS A 190 -5.16 -8.70 24.84
CA LYS A 190 -4.88 -8.30 26.22
C LYS A 190 -3.43 -7.86 26.43
N ASN A 191 -2.51 -8.36 25.63
CA ASN A 191 -1.10 -7.99 25.64
C ASN A 191 -0.78 -6.75 24.76
N VAL A 192 -1.81 -6.13 24.13
CA VAL A 192 -1.65 -4.94 23.30
C VAL A 192 -1.97 -3.69 24.10
N PRO A 193 -0.97 -2.90 24.54
CA PRO A 193 -1.19 -1.73 25.39
C PRO A 193 -1.74 -0.53 24.62
N VAL A 194 -1.55 -0.46 23.31
CA VAL A 194 -1.98 0.67 22.46
C VAL A 194 -2.29 0.19 21.05
N LEU A 195 -3.31 0.78 20.44
CA LEU A 195 -3.68 0.56 19.04
C LEU A 195 -3.47 1.86 18.26
N ASP A 196 -2.37 1.94 17.53
CA ASP A 196 -2.10 3.09 16.65
C ASP A 196 -3.08 3.09 15.45
N PRO A 197 -3.40 4.27 14.89
CA PRO A 197 -4.41 4.37 13.83
C PRO A 197 -3.94 3.79 12.49
N ALA A 198 -2.62 3.57 12.30
CA ALA A 198 -2.04 3.05 11.05
C ALA A 198 -0.71 2.33 11.30
N ALA A 199 -0.24 1.56 10.31
CA ALA A 199 0.95 0.70 10.44
C ALA A 199 2.22 1.49 10.81
N ARG A 200 2.51 2.62 10.14
CA ARG A 200 3.68 3.45 10.44
C ARG A 200 3.61 4.04 11.84
N GLY A 201 2.40 4.32 12.38
CA GLY A 201 2.20 4.73 13.77
C GLY A 201 2.69 3.64 14.74
N ALA A 202 2.28 2.40 14.53
CA ALA A 202 2.72 1.25 15.34
C ALA A 202 4.23 1.02 15.22
N THR A 203 4.81 1.12 14.02
CA THR A 203 6.26 1.07 13.82
C THR A 203 6.97 2.16 14.64
N ASN A 204 6.50 3.40 14.60
CA ASN A 204 7.10 4.49 15.37
C ASN A 204 6.94 4.31 16.88
N THR A 205 5.80 3.80 17.33
CA THR A 205 5.57 3.45 18.74
C THR A 205 6.58 2.42 19.24
N PHE A 206 6.84 1.39 18.43
CA PHE A 206 7.82 0.38 18.76
C PHE A 206 9.26 0.89 18.58
N VAL A 207 9.62 1.41 17.41
CA VAL A 207 11.02 1.75 17.06
C VAL A 207 11.51 3.02 17.75
N GLN A 208 10.71 4.10 17.72
CA GLN A 208 11.16 5.42 18.19
C GLN A 208 10.79 5.68 19.64
N ARG A 209 9.57 5.29 20.07
CA ARG A 209 9.12 5.51 21.45
C ARG A 209 9.57 4.41 22.41
N GLY A 210 10.09 3.30 21.90
CA GLY A 210 10.63 2.21 22.72
C GLY A 210 9.56 1.37 23.44
N LEU A 211 8.28 1.47 23.06
CA LEU A 211 7.20 0.73 23.69
C LEU A 211 7.08 -0.67 23.09
N GLY A 212 6.70 -1.64 23.95
CA GLY A 212 6.45 -3.02 23.56
C GLY A 212 7.71 -3.88 23.42
N ASP A 213 7.52 -5.18 23.46
CA ASP A 213 8.56 -6.20 23.30
C ASP A 213 8.62 -6.74 21.88
N VAL A 214 7.47 -6.76 21.20
CA VAL A 214 7.32 -7.27 19.83
C VAL A 214 6.32 -6.41 19.05
N LEU A 215 6.65 -6.12 17.79
CA LEU A 215 5.74 -5.50 16.82
C LEU A 215 5.30 -6.57 15.82
N LEU A 216 3.98 -6.73 15.66
CA LEU A 216 3.42 -7.41 14.49
C LEU A 216 3.58 -6.49 13.30
N ALA A 217 4.55 -6.78 12.45
CA ALA A 217 4.94 -5.91 11.34
C ALA A 217 4.68 -6.59 10.00
N TRP A 218 4.37 -5.78 9.01
CA TRP A 218 4.56 -6.19 7.63
C TRP A 218 6.05 -6.39 7.38
N GLU A 219 6.38 -7.39 6.58
CA GLU A 219 7.76 -7.78 6.31
C GLU A 219 8.61 -6.60 5.79
N ASN A 220 8.04 -5.79 4.89
CA ASN A 220 8.71 -4.58 4.39
C ASN A 220 8.97 -3.53 5.49
N GLU A 221 8.04 -3.31 6.43
CA GLU A 221 8.24 -2.41 7.57
C GLU A 221 9.30 -2.95 8.54
N ALA A 222 9.36 -4.27 8.72
CA ALA A 222 10.38 -4.90 9.55
C ALA A 222 11.78 -4.74 8.94
N PHE A 223 11.93 -4.99 7.64
CA PHE A 223 13.19 -4.74 6.92
C PHE A 223 13.60 -3.26 6.94
N LEU A 224 12.65 -2.35 6.70
CA LEU A 224 12.89 -0.91 6.82
C LEU A 224 13.40 -0.55 8.21
N SER A 225 12.80 -1.14 9.25
CA SER A 225 13.18 -0.87 10.63
C SER A 225 14.60 -1.31 10.95
N ILE A 226 15.02 -2.50 10.51
CA ILE A 226 16.37 -3.01 10.79
C ILE A 226 17.45 -2.37 9.92
N ASN A 227 17.11 -1.89 8.72
CA ASN A 227 18.10 -1.33 7.79
C ASN A 227 18.21 0.20 7.89
N GLU A 228 17.12 0.89 8.16
CA GLU A 228 17.05 2.35 8.00
C GLU A 228 16.62 3.08 9.27
N LEU A 229 15.63 2.56 10.02
CA LEU A 229 15.06 3.28 11.17
C LEU A 229 15.79 3.01 12.49
N GLY A 230 16.40 1.86 12.63
CA GLY A 230 17.12 1.47 13.85
C GLY A 230 18.09 0.32 13.59
N PRO A 231 19.13 0.54 12.75
CA PRO A 231 20.12 -0.50 12.51
C PRO A 231 20.70 -1.01 13.83
N ASP A 232 20.92 -2.32 13.92
CA ASP A 232 21.44 -3.03 15.10
C ASP A 232 20.59 -2.97 16.38
N LYS A 233 19.36 -2.46 16.31
CA LYS A 233 18.46 -2.39 17.49
C LYS A 233 17.37 -3.45 17.50
N PHE A 234 17.14 -4.10 16.38
CA PHE A 234 16.00 -5.02 16.20
C PHE A 234 16.42 -6.27 15.43
N GLU A 235 15.60 -7.30 15.58
CA GLU A 235 15.71 -8.57 14.86
C GLU A 235 14.34 -8.97 14.31
N ILE A 236 14.33 -9.65 13.17
CA ILE A 236 13.11 -10.21 12.58
C ILE A 236 13.00 -11.67 13.02
N VAL A 237 11.86 -12.02 13.59
CA VAL A 237 11.46 -13.41 13.86
C VAL A 237 10.36 -13.77 12.87
N VAL A 238 10.61 -14.84 12.11
CA VAL A 238 9.66 -15.36 11.13
C VAL A 238 8.82 -16.42 11.84
N PRO A 239 7.49 -16.26 11.95
CA PRO A 239 6.64 -17.22 12.60
C PRO A 239 6.50 -18.51 11.78
N SER A 240 6.13 -19.61 12.44
CA SER A 240 5.93 -20.92 11.80
C SER A 240 4.90 -20.90 10.67
N VAL A 241 3.89 -20.02 10.80
CA VAL A 241 2.82 -19.77 9.82
C VAL A 241 2.53 -18.28 9.80
N SER A 242 2.31 -17.72 8.62
CA SER A 242 1.85 -16.36 8.45
C SER A 242 0.85 -16.26 7.30
N ILE A 243 0.35 -15.06 7.02
CA ILE A 243 -0.62 -14.83 5.96
C ILE A 243 0.06 -14.17 4.76
N LEU A 244 -0.26 -14.62 3.54
CA LEU A 244 0.16 -13.94 2.32
C LEU A 244 -0.68 -12.68 2.15
N ALA A 245 -0.06 -11.53 2.31
CA ALA A 245 -0.70 -10.25 2.11
C ALA A 245 -0.50 -9.80 0.66
N GLU A 246 -1.60 -9.62 -0.07
CA GLU A 246 -1.64 -9.25 -1.48
C GLU A 246 -2.33 -7.87 -1.61
N PRO A 247 -1.56 -6.75 -1.45
CA PRO A 247 -2.13 -5.41 -1.53
C PRO A 247 -2.49 -5.05 -2.97
N PRO A 248 -3.76 -4.74 -3.24
CA PRO A 248 -4.24 -4.49 -4.59
C PRO A 248 -4.19 -3.02 -4.98
N VAL A 249 -4.31 -2.78 -6.29
CA VAL A 249 -4.33 -1.46 -6.89
C VAL A 249 -5.49 -1.32 -7.88
N ALA A 250 -6.07 -0.12 -7.99
CA ALA A 250 -7.15 0.13 -8.94
C ALA A 250 -7.17 1.59 -9.43
N VAL A 251 -7.61 1.79 -10.67
CA VAL A 251 -8.00 3.11 -11.18
C VAL A 251 -9.35 3.49 -10.59
N VAL A 252 -9.52 4.72 -10.16
CA VAL A 252 -10.81 5.28 -9.75
C VAL A 252 -11.46 5.91 -10.97
N ASP A 253 -12.13 5.09 -11.77
CA ASP A 253 -12.56 5.41 -13.14
C ASP A 253 -13.32 6.73 -13.29
N ALA A 254 -14.27 7.00 -12.40
CA ALA A 254 -15.09 8.21 -12.48
C ALA A 254 -14.23 9.47 -12.29
N VAL A 255 -13.25 9.42 -11.39
CA VAL A 255 -12.34 10.55 -11.14
C VAL A 255 -11.35 10.69 -12.29
N ALA A 256 -10.70 9.60 -12.71
CA ALA A 256 -9.72 9.61 -13.79
C ALA A 256 -10.36 10.11 -15.11
N ARG A 257 -11.60 9.70 -15.41
CA ARG A 257 -12.34 10.17 -16.57
C ARG A 257 -12.68 11.66 -16.49
N LYS A 258 -13.21 12.11 -15.34
CA LYS A 258 -13.51 13.52 -15.09
C LYS A 258 -12.28 14.42 -15.26
N ARG A 259 -11.11 13.93 -14.87
CA ARG A 259 -9.84 14.66 -14.90
C ARG A 259 -9.05 14.48 -16.20
N GLY A 260 -9.50 13.62 -17.11
CA GLY A 260 -8.77 13.28 -18.34
C GLY A 260 -7.46 12.52 -18.10
N THR A 261 -7.35 11.82 -16.95
CA THR A 261 -6.15 11.08 -16.53
C THR A 261 -6.26 9.58 -16.73
N GLU A 262 -7.34 9.07 -17.32
CA GLU A 262 -7.63 7.63 -17.41
C GLU A 262 -6.49 6.82 -18.03
N THR A 263 -5.93 7.29 -19.16
CA THR A 263 -4.85 6.60 -19.86
C THR A 263 -3.58 6.54 -19.03
N VAL A 264 -3.17 7.66 -18.44
CA VAL A 264 -1.94 7.71 -17.62
C VAL A 264 -2.12 7.00 -16.29
N ALA A 265 -3.31 7.02 -15.68
CA ALA A 265 -3.63 6.29 -14.46
C ALA A 265 -3.53 4.77 -14.66
N ARG A 266 -4.07 4.26 -15.78
CA ARG A 266 -3.92 2.86 -16.16
C ARG A 266 -2.45 2.49 -16.39
N ALA A 267 -1.73 3.27 -17.20
CA ALA A 267 -0.32 3.06 -17.46
C ALA A 267 0.52 3.07 -16.17
N TYR A 268 0.19 3.93 -15.22
CA TYR A 268 0.84 4.00 -13.91
C TYR A 268 0.73 2.67 -13.14
N LEU A 269 -0.46 2.09 -13.09
CA LEU A 269 -0.66 0.81 -12.41
C LEU A 269 -0.05 -0.36 -13.18
N GLU A 270 -0.14 -0.36 -14.52
CA GLU A 270 0.51 -1.38 -15.37
C GLU A 270 2.04 -1.35 -15.23
N TYR A 271 2.64 -0.17 -15.03
CA TYR A 271 4.08 -0.02 -14.87
C TYR A 271 4.62 -0.67 -13.58
N LEU A 272 3.78 -0.88 -12.56
CA LEU A 272 4.15 -1.67 -11.37
C LEU A 272 4.52 -3.13 -11.71
N TYR A 273 3.97 -3.67 -12.79
CA TYR A 273 4.24 -5.03 -13.29
C TYR A 273 5.42 -5.11 -14.27
N SER A 274 6.00 -3.97 -14.63
CA SER A 274 7.18 -3.90 -15.50
C SER A 274 8.43 -4.42 -14.79
N PRO A 275 9.51 -4.75 -15.53
CA PRO A 275 10.79 -5.13 -14.92
C PRO A 275 11.28 -4.12 -13.88
N LEU A 276 11.16 -2.81 -14.15
CA LEU A 276 11.56 -1.79 -13.19
C LEU A 276 10.63 -1.74 -11.97
N GLY A 277 9.31 -1.87 -12.16
CA GLY A 277 8.35 -1.93 -11.06
C GLY A 277 8.62 -3.10 -10.12
N GLN A 278 8.91 -4.29 -10.66
CA GLN A 278 9.21 -5.48 -9.87
C GLN A 278 10.58 -5.37 -9.16
N LYS A 279 11.58 -4.79 -9.83
CA LYS A 279 12.88 -4.48 -9.22
C LYS A 279 12.74 -3.51 -8.03
N LEU A 280 11.98 -2.44 -8.20
CA LEU A 280 11.72 -1.47 -7.13
C LEU A 280 10.91 -2.09 -5.98
N ALA A 281 9.91 -2.92 -6.29
CA ALA A 281 9.17 -3.65 -5.26
C ALA A 281 10.11 -4.48 -4.38
N ALA A 282 10.97 -5.31 -4.99
CA ALA A 282 11.94 -6.12 -4.25
C ALA A 282 12.95 -5.28 -3.44
N ARG A 283 13.48 -4.20 -4.03
CA ARG A 283 14.42 -3.28 -3.38
C ARG A 283 13.83 -2.62 -2.14
N HIS A 284 12.52 -2.31 -2.18
CA HIS A 284 11.76 -1.74 -1.07
C HIS A 284 11.05 -2.81 -0.23
N TYR A 285 11.61 -4.02 -0.20
CA TYR A 285 11.24 -5.11 0.70
C TYR A 285 9.83 -5.68 0.47
N TYR A 286 9.24 -5.50 -0.72
CA TYR A 286 8.05 -6.21 -1.15
C TYR A 286 8.42 -7.44 -1.97
N ARG A 287 7.71 -8.54 -1.77
CA ARG A 287 7.88 -9.76 -2.57
C ARG A 287 7.36 -9.50 -3.97
N PRO A 288 8.21 -9.47 -5.00
CA PRO A 288 7.76 -9.28 -6.37
C PRO A 288 6.95 -10.48 -6.82
N ILE A 289 5.90 -10.25 -7.63
CA ILE A 289 5.12 -11.35 -8.22
C ILE A 289 5.87 -12.03 -9.38
N LYS A 290 6.86 -11.37 -9.94
CA LYS A 290 7.79 -11.87 -10.97
C LYS A 290 9.23 -11.74 -10.45
N PRO A 291 9.66 -12.64 -9.54
CA PRO A 291 10.96 -12.54 -8.89
C PRO A 291 12.13 -12.61 -9.89
N GLU A 292 11.93 -13.25 -11.05
CA GLU A 292 12.89 -13.30 -12.13
C GLU A 292 13.22 -11.95 -12.78
N LEU A 293 12.36 -10.94 -12.56
CA LEU A 293 12.58 -9.56 -13.04
C LEU A 293 13.30 -8.68 -12.02
N ALA A 294 13.48 -9.15 -10.79
CA ALA A 294 14.13 -8.40 -9.71
C ALA A 294 15.59 -8.84 -9.52
N ASP A 295 16.35 -8.04 -8.79
CA ASP A 295 17.74 -8.39 -8.46
C ASP A 295 17.76 -9.61 -7.52
N ALA A 296 18.59 -10.61 -7.83
CA ALA A 296 18.64 -11.86 -7.09
C ALA A 296 18.96 -11.67 -5.59
N LEU A 297 19.81 -10.70 -5.25
CA LEU A 297 20.13 -10.36 -3.85
C LEU A 297 18.93 -9.77 -3.11
N ASP A 298 18.11 -8.97 -3.80
CA ASP A 298 16.90 -8.41 -3.21
C ASP A 298 15.84 -9.49 -2.98
N VAL A 299 15.74 -10.47 -3.88
CA VAL A 299 14.83 -11.60 -3.74
C VAL A 299 15.30 -12.59 -2.66
N ALA A 300 16.59 -12.84 -2.55
CA ALA A 300 17.17 -13.80 -1.61
C ALA A 300 16.97 -13.41 -0.13
N ARG A 301 16.65 -12.15 0.17
CA ARG A 301 16.39 -11.69 1.55
C ARG A 301 15.09 -12.21 2.13
N PHE A 302 14.12 -12.59 1.28
CA PHE A 302 12.82 -13.02 1.75
C PHE A 302 12.87 -14.45 2.31
N PRO A 303 12.54 -14.66 3.59
CA PRO A 303 12.53 -15.98 4.19
C PRO A 303 11.43 -16.86 3.59
N LYS A 304 11.62 -18.16 3.67
CA LYS A 304 10.54 -19.12 3.40
C LYS A 304 9.52 -19.05 4.52
N VAL A 305 8.25 -18.90 4.16
CA VAL A 305 7.13 -18.80 5.10
C VAL A 305 6.03 -19.77 4.67
N ASN A 306 5.43 -20.45 5.64
CA ASN A 306 4.21 -21.23 5.41
C ASN A 306 3.03 -20.26 5.40
N PHE A 307 2.40 -20.08 4.24
CA PHE A 307 1.32 -19.13 4.09
C PHE A 307 -0.06 -19.73 4.34
N ILE A 308 -0.89 -18.95 5.03
CA ILE A 308 -2.33 -18.96 4.95
C ILE A 308 -2.71 -17.91 3.91
N ARG A 309 -3.77 -18.16 3.13
CA ARG A 309 -4.33 -17.19 2.20
C ARG A 309 -5.64 -16.64 2.75
N ILE A 310 -6.05 -15.48 2.27
CA ILE A 310 -7.35 -14.92 2.65
C ILE A 310 -8.52 -15.84 2.28
N ASP A 311 -8.38 -16.60 1.21
CA ASP A 311 -9.39 -17.58 0.76
C ASP A 311 -9.56 -18.74 1.76
N ASP A 312 -8.51 -19.13 2.48
CA ASP A 312 -8.57 -20.13 3.55
C ASP A 312 -9.44 -19.66 4.73
N LEU A 313 -9.69 -18.35 4.82
CA LEU A 313 -10.54 -17.69 5.82
C LEU A 313 -11.88 -17.23 5.25
N GLY A 314 -12.26 -17.72 4.05
CA GLY A 314 -13.52 -17.41 3.37
C GLY A 314 -13.50 -16.13 2.52
N GLY A 315 -12.34 -15.55 2.27
CA GLY A 315 -12.18 -14.33 1.47
C GLY A 315 -12.46 -13.04 2.25
N TRP A 316 -12.17 -11.90 1.62
CA TRP A 316 -12.26 -10.60 2.30
C TRP A 316 -13.66 -10.20 2.74
N GLN A 317 -14.71 -10.50 1.97
CA GLN A 317 -16.10 -10.16 2.34
C GLN A 317 -16.53 -10.89 3.61
N ALA A 318 -16.25 -12.19 3.69
CA ALA A 318 -16.57 -12.99 4.88
C ALA A 318 -15.73 -12.55 6.09
N ALA A 319 -14.43 -12.34 5.91
CA ALA A 319 -13.52 -11.90 6.97
C ALA A 319 -13.92 -10.52 7.52
N GLN A 320 -14.25 -9.57 6.65
CA GLN A 320 -14.72 -8.26 7.06
C GLN A 320 -16.02 -8.33 7.87
N LYS A 321 -17.01 -9.05 7.34
CA LYS A 321 -18.32 -9.23 8.01
C LYS A 321 -18.16 -9.86 9.39
N LYS A 322 -17.33 -10.90 9.50
CA LYS A 322 -17.15 -11.66 10.74
C LYS A 322 -16.31 -10.92 11.77
N HIS A 323 -15.23 -10.28 11.35
CA HIS A 323 -14.23 -9.79 12.29
C HIS A 323 -14.21 -8.28 12.48
N PHE A 324 -14.47 -7.47 11.42
CA PHE A 324 -14.17 -6.05 11.43
C PHE A 324 -15.38 -5.12 11.25
N SER A 325 -16.56 -5.67 10.89
CA SER A 325 -17.81 -4.92 10.92
C SER A 325 -18.16 -4.50 12.36
N ASP A 326 -19.03 -3.52 12.50
CA ASP A 326 -19.49 -3.09 13.82
C ASP A 326 -20.16 -4.25 14.54
N GLY A 327 -19.76 -4.47 15.79
CA GLY A 327 -20.15 -5.63 16.57
C GLY A 327 -19.50 -6.96 16.16
N GLY A 328 -18.55 -6.94 15.23
CA GLY A 328 -17.79 -8.12 14.82
C GLY A 328 -16.87 -8.67 15.92
N SER A 329 -16.15 -9.76 15.61
CA SER A 329 -15.31 -10.45 16.60
C SER A 329 -14.27 -9.54 17.25
N PHE A 330 -13.68 -8.60 16.50
CA PHE A 330 -12.73 -7.64 17.06
C PHE A 330 -13.38 -6.76 18.13
N ASP A 331 -14.53 -6.15 17.83
CA ASP A 331 -15.23 -5.27 18.79
C ASP A 331 -15.64 -6.05 20.04
N GLN A 332 -16.13 -7.27 19.88
CA GLN A 332 -16.54 -8.13 21.00
C GLN A 332 -15.36 -8.58 21.89
N ILE A 333 -14.16 -8.70 21.34
CA ILE A 333 -12.95 -9.09 22.06
C ILE A 333 -12.31 -7.87 22.75
N TYR A 334 -12.17 -6.77 22.02
CA TYR A 334 -11.43 -5.59 22.48
C TYR A 334 -12.29 -4.66 23.36
N GLY A 335 -13.58 -4.61 23.16
CA GLY A 335 -14.54 -3.78 23.95
C GLY A 335 -14.94 -4.36 25.32
N ARG A 336 -14.28 -5.43 25.79
CA ARG A 336 -14.56 -6.09 27.08
C ARG A 336 -13.61 -5.68 28.18
#